data_237181c39bc1ec6b704dff4a136ad0da
#
_entry.id   237181c39bc1ec6b704dff4a136ad0da
#
_cell.length_a   1.000
_cell.length_b   1.000
_cell.length_c   1.000
_cell.angle_alpha   90.00
_cell.angle_beta   90.00
_cell.angle_gamma   90.00
#
_symmetry.space_group_name_H-M   'P 1'
#
loop_
_entity.id
_entity.type
_entity.pdbx_description
1 polymer ?
#
loop_
_entity_poly.entity_id
_entity_poly.type
_entity_poly.pdbx_seq_one_letter_code
_entity_poly.pdbx_strand_id
1 'polypeptide(L)' 'MNRLNVKPVSGRLVRHPETGEPLPAGGLAVPRSPYWLRRLKDGDVT' A
#
# COMPACT_ATOMS: atom_id res chain seq x y z
N MET A 1 -15.88 -8.06 -2.15
CA MET A 1 -15.19 -7.01 -1.39
C MET A 1 -13.78 -6.87 -1.88
N ASN A 2 -13.49 -5.74 -2.41
CA ASN A 2 -12.23 -5.56 -3.13
C ASN A 2 -11.27 -4.70 -2.34
N ARG A 3 -10.88 -5.22 -1.17
CA ARG A 3 -9.91 -4.53 -0.34
C ARG A 3 -8.68 -5.37 -0.15
N LEU A 4 -7.55 -4.70 -0.08
CA LEU A 4 -6.27 -5.31 0.18
C LEU A 4 -5.73 -4.78 1.49
N ASN A 5 -5.14 -5.67 2.28
CA ASN A 5 -4.39 -5.24 3.45
C ASN A 5 -2.92 -5.18 3.04
N VAL A 6 -2.37 -3.99 3.05
CA VAL A 6 -0.98 -3.78 2.61
C VAL A 6 -0.17 -3.18 3.74
N LYS A 7 1.10 -3.59 3.80
CA LYS A 7 2.06 -3.02 4.74
C LYS A 7 3.26 -2.53 3.96
N PRO A 8 3.87 -1.43 4.38
CA PRO A 8 5.09 -0.98 3.72
C PRO A 8 6.22 -1.95 4.00
N VAL A 9 7.02 -2.23 2.99
CA VAL A 9 8.21 -3.03 3.16
C VAL A 9 9.25 -2.18 3.89
N SER A 10 9.98 -2.81 4.81
CA SER A 10 11.00 -2.11 5.57
C SER A 10 12.00 -1.42 4.64
N GLY A 11 12.27 -0.17 4.91
CA GLY A 11 13.14 0.65 4.08
C GLY A 11 12.49 1.31 2.89
N ARG A 12 11.19 1.08 2.70
CA ARG A 12 10.43 1.70 1.60
C ARG A 12 9.42 2.68 2.15
N LEU A 13 9.30 3.81 1.51
CA LEU A 13 8.29 4.79 1.85
C LEU A 13 7.18 4.73 0.79
N VAL A 14 6.00 4.35 1.23
CA VAL A 14 4.83 4.28 0.34
C VAL A 14 3.78 5.24 0.85
N ARG A 15 3.26 6.06 -0.02
CA ARG A 15 2.25 7.04 0.33
C ARG A 15 0.92 6.67 -0.30
N HIS A 16 -0.13 7.01 0.43
CA HIS A 16 -1.48 6.82 -0.07
C HIS A 16 -1.72 7.80 -1.23
N PRO A 17 -2.21 7.33 -2.38
CA PRO A 17 -2.35 8.21 -3.55
C PRO A 17 -3.43 9.27 -3.40
N GLU A 18 -4.41 9.04 -2.53
CA GLU A 18 -5.51 9.98 -2.36
C GLU A 18 -5.22 11.03 -1.30
N THR A 19 -4.57 10.64 -0.22
CA THR A 19 -4.34 11.54 0.90
C THR A 19 -2.90 12.05 0.96
N GLY A 20 -1.97 11.34 0.33
CA GLY A 20 -0.56 11.68 0.38
C GLY A 20 0.11 11.32 1.69
N GLU A 21 -0.62 10.70 2.62
CA GLU A 21 -0.07 10.30 3.90
C GLU A 21 0.74 9.02 3.78
N PRO A 22 1.80 8.88 4.57
CA PRO A 22 2.57 7.65 4.53
C PRO A 22 1.76 6.47 5.07
N LEU A 23 2.01 5.32 4.49
CA LEU A 23 1.36 4.09 4.90
C LEU A 23 1.81 3.72 6.31
N PRO A 24 0.89 3.39 7.22
CA PRO A 24 1.29 3.01 8.58
C PRO A 24 2.04 1.68 8.58
N ALA A 25 2.97 1.55 9.51
CA ALA A 25 3.80 0.35 9.62
C ALA A 25 2.97 -0.90 9.91
N GLY A 26 1.85 -0.73 10.58
CA GLY A 26 0.97 -1.84 10.90
C GLY A 26 0.10 -2.30 9.74
N GLY A 27 0.14 -1.58 8.64
CA GLY A 27 -0.66 -1.92 7.48
C GLY A 27 -1.95 -1.12 7.40
N LEU A 28 -2.57 -1.17 6.27
CA LEU A 28 -3.80 -0.44 6.01
C LEU A 28 -4.64 -1.21 5.01
N ALA A 29 -5.95 -1.20 5.22
CA ALA A 29 -6.89 -1.74 4.25
C ALA A 29 -7.13 -0.69 3.17
N VAL A 30 -6.84 -1.04 1.93
CA VAL A 30 -6.97 -0.11 0.80
C VAL A 30 -7.84 -0.73 -0.27
N PRO A 31 -8.50 0.09 -1.11
CA PRO A 31 -9.26 -0.47 -2.22
C PRO A 31 -8.31 -1.19 -3.19
N ARG A 32 -8.80 -2.26 -3.75
CA ARG A 32 -8.05 -3.01 -4.74
C ARG A 32 -8.02 -2.22 -6.05
N SER A 33 -6.95 -1.50 -6.25
CA SER A 33 -6.82 -0.62 -7.40
C SER A 33 -5.53 -0.94 -8.13
N PRO A 34 -5.38 -0.51 -9.39
CA PRO A 34 -4.15 -0.73 -10.14
C PRO A 34 -2.91 -0.19 -9.42
N TYR A 35 -3.07 0.94 -8.72
CA TYR A 35 -1.96 1.52 -7.98
C TYR A 35 -1.41 0.54 -6.93
N TRP A 36 -2.29 0.01 -6.10
CA TRP A 36 -1.87 -0.89 -5.02
C TRP A 36 -1.42 -2.23 -5.53
N LEU A 37 -2.07 -2.74 -6.58
CA LEU A 37 -1.65 -3.98 -7.18
C LEU A 37 -0.24 -3.87 -7.75
N ARG A 38 0.07 -2.73 -8.34
CA ARG A 38 1.41 -2.48 -8.85
C ARG A 38 2.43 -2.39 -7.73
N ARG A 39 2.05 -1.75 -6.62
CA ARG A 39 2.94 -1.66 -5.46
C ARG A 39 3.26 -3.04 -4.90
N LEU A 40 2.28 -3.91 -4.86
CA LEU A 40 2.50 -5.29 -4.44
C LEU A 40 3.45 -6.01 -5.38
N LYS A 41 3.24 -5.85 -6.66
CA LYS A 41 4.07 -6.50 -7.66
C LYS A 41 5.50 -6.01 -7.62
N ASP A 42 5.69 -4.73 -7.39
CA ASP A 42 7.03 -4.13 -7.32
C ASP A 42 7.74 -4.45 -6.00
N GLY A 43 7.03 -4.96 -5.02
CA GLY A 43 7.62 -5.29 -3.74
C GLY A 43 7.73 -4.11 -2.78
N ASP A 44 7.01 -3.03 -3.06
CA ASP A 44 7.00 -1.85 -2.17
C ASP A 44 6.12 -2.07 -0.96
N VAL A 45 5.12 -2.93 -1.07
CA VAL A 45 4.22 -3.32 0.02
C VAL A 45 4.02 -4.83 0.01
N THR A 46 3.57 -5.36 1.12
CA THR A 46 3.25 -6.78 1.24
C THR A 46 1.84 -7.00 1.71
#